data_cbb656095832a500fbbd03f1e6079852
#
_entry.id   cbb656095832a500fbbd03f1e6079852
#
_cell.length_a   1.000
_cell.length_b   1.000
_cell.length_c   1.000
_cell.angle_alpha   90.00
_cell.angle_beta   90.00
_cell.angle_gamma   90.00
#
_symmetry.space_group_name_H-M   'P 1'
#
loop_
_entity.id
_entity.type
_entity.pdbx_description
1 polymer ?
#
loop_
_entity_poly.entity_id
_entity_poly.type
_entity_poly.pdbx_seq_one_letter_code
_entity_poly.pdbx_strand_id
1 'polypeptide(L)' 'MAEKTTADTIYTYNSDKVTEGSFANTANWMVVSSTPSCLTTGNRPCNIVVPAGQTLASQIAGLNNSQVLAIHPTERKP' A
#
# COMPACT_ATOMS: atom_id res chain seq x y z
N MET A 1 -1.54 -26.12 21.20
CA MET A 1 -0.45 -25.21 20.97
C MET A 1 -0.96 -23.80 20.78
N ALA A 2 -0.18 -22.87 21.21
CA ALA A 2 -0.58 -21.50 21.09
C ALA A 2 -0.50 -21.05 19.62
N GLU A 3 -1.53 -20.41 19.19
CA GLU A 3 -1.54 -19.86 17.87
C GLU A 3 -0.69 -18.62 17.81
N LYS A 4 0.32 -18.65 16.98
CA LYS A 4 1.14 -17.46 16.78
C LYS A 4 0.44 -16.54 15.83
N THR A 5 0.02 -15.41 16.34
CA THR A 5 -0.59 -14.40 15.49
C THR A 5 0.47 -13.41 15.03
N THR A 6 0.72 -13.37 13.76
CA THR A 6 1.64 -12.40 13.18
C THR A 6 0.82 -11.21 12.70
N ALA A 7 1.18 -10.05 13.18
CA ALA A 7 0.47 -8.83 12.78
C ALA A 7 0.69 -8.56 11.29
N ASP A 8 -0.33 -8.03 10.65
CA ASP A 8 -0.20 -7.56 9.29
C ASP A 8 0.80 -6.40 9.24
N THR A 9 1.43 -6.22 8.09
CA THR A 9 2.37 -5.12 7.88
C THR A 9 1.66 -4.02 7.11
N ILE A 10 1.73 -2.81 7.64
CA ILE A 10 1.11 -1.65 7.01
C ILE A 10 2.18 -0.90 6.24
N TYR A 11 1.93 -0.67 4.95
CA TYR A 11 2.80 0.12 4.10
C TYR A 11 2.07 1.39 3.69
N THR A 12 2.79 2.51 3.67
CA THR A 12 2.26 3.75 3.12
C THR A 12 3.08 4.17 1.90
N TYR A 13 2.42 4.78 0.93
CA TYR A 13 3.10 5.28 -0.26
C TYR A 13 3.90 6.52 0.13
N ASN A 14 5.20 6.47 -0.07
CA ASN A 14 6.13 7.50 0.42
C ASN A 14 6.86 8.18 -0.73
N SER A 15 6.13 8.50 -1.78
CA SER A 15 6.71 9.17 -2.95
C SER A 15 5.70 10.15 -3.50
N ASP A 16 6.18 11.18 -4.16
CA ASP A 16 5.32 12.13 -4.87
C ASP A 16 5.14 11.77 -6.34
N LYS A 17 5.71 10.67 -6.78
CA LYS A 17 5.63 10.26 -8.18
C LYS A 17 4.28 9.66 -8.50
N VAL A 18 3.73 10.08 -9.64
CA VAL A 18 2.44 9.57 -10.12
C VAL A 18 2.55 9.03 -11.55
N THR A 19 3.78 8.85 -12.03
CA THR A 19 4.00 8.27 -13.36
C THR A 19 3.59 6.81 -13.36
N GLU A 20 3.21 6.31 -14.52
CA GLU A 20 2.73 4.94 -14.65
C GLU A 20 3.78 3.94 -14.15
N GLY A 21 3.35 3.02 -13.31
CA GLY A 21 4.24 2.02 -12.70
C GLY A 21 4.81 2.45 -11.36
N SER A 22 4.72 3.73 -11.00
CA SER A 22 5.28 4.21 -9.74
C SER A 22 4.59 3.60 -8.53
N PHE A 23 3.29 3.40 -8.61
CA PHE A 23 2.52 2.89 -7.47
C PHE A 23 2.79 1.41 -7.22
N ALA A 24 3.21 0.67 -8.23
CA ALA A 24 3.57 -0.74 -8.08
C ALA A 24 5.06 -0.94 -7.77
N ASN A 25 5.81 0.13 -7.65
CA ASN A 25 7.23 0.07 -7.31
C ASN A 25 7.36 0.02 -5.79
N THR A 26 7.79 -1.10 -5.25
CA THR A 26 7.88 -1.29 -3.81
C THR A 26 8.84 -0.32 -3.14
N ALA A 27 9.82 0.21 -3.89
CA ALA A 27 10.77 1.18 -3.33
C ALA A 27 10.11 2.50 -2.96
N ASN A 28 8.90 2.76 -3.46
CA ASN A 28 8.16 3.99 -3.15
C ASN A 28 7.27 3.83 -1.91
N TRP A 29 7.28 2.68 -1.27
CA TRP A 29 6.47 2.39 -0.09
C TRP A 29 7.36 2.23 1.12
N MET A 30 6.81 2.53 2.30
CA MET A 30 7.53 2.32 3.55
C MET A 30 6.62 1.68 4.58
N VAL A 31 7.22 0.93 5.49
CA VAL A 31 6.49 0.32 6.59
C VAL A 31 6.19 1.37 7.64
N VAL A 32 4.97 1.35 8.16
CA VAL A 32 4.57 2.22 9.25
C VAL A 32 3.97 1.38 10.37
N SER A 33 3.98 1.90 11.58
CA SER A 33 3.51 1.16 12.75
C SER A 33 2.02 1.30 12.99
N SER A 34 1.38 2.25 12.34
CA SER A 34 -0.06 2.46 12.45
C SER A 34 -0.60 2.99 11.15
N THR A 35 -1.90 2.80 10.95
CA THR A 35 -2.54 3.25 9.71
C THR A 35 -2.47 4.76 9.61
N PRO A 36 -1.90 5.30 8.52
CA PRO A 36 -1.83 6.74 8.34
C PRO A 36 -3.22 7.32 8.05
N SER A 37 -3.34 8.62 8.27
CA SER A 37 -4.55 9.33 7.89
C SER A 37 -4.63 9.41 6.38
N CYS A 38 -5.75 9.00 5.83
CA CYS A 38 -5.96 8.97 4.40
C CYS A 38 -7.14 9.86 4.03
N LEU A 39 -7.11 10.35 2.80
CA LEU A 39 -8.22 11.14 2.24
C LEU A 39 -9.05 10.23 1.34
N THR A 40 -10.28 10.66 1.08
CA THR A 40 -11.15 9.92 0.17
C THR A 40 -10.83 10.24 -1.30
N THR A 41 -10.08 11.29 -1.54
CA THR A 41 -9.68 11.70 -2.89
C THR A 41 -8.19 11.98 -2.91
N GLY A 42 -7.59 11.89 -4.07
CA GLY A 42 -6.17 12.17 -4.24
C GLY A 42 -5.61 11.39 -5.42
N ASN A 43 -4.38 11.71 -5.77
CA ASN A 43 -3.73 11.14 -6.94
C ASN A 43 -2.84 9.95 -6.61
N ARG A 44 -2.59 9.70 -5.33
CA ARG A 44 -1.66 8.66 -4.89
C ARG A 44 -2.37 7.70 -3.93
N PRO A 45 -1.92 6.45 -3.89
CA PRO A 45 -2.44 5.53 -2.88
C PRO A 45 -1.97 5.96 -1.50
N CYS A 46 -2.71 5.58 -0.46
CA CYS A 46 -2.34 5.95 0.89
C CYS A 46 -1.65 4.80 1.61
N ASN A 47 -2.34 3.69 1.76
CA ASN A 47 -1.76 2.56 2.47
C ASN A 47 -2.20 1.23 1.85
N ILE A 48 -1.42 0.19 2.14
CA ILE A 48 -1.78 -1.18 1.84
C ILE A 48 -1.42 -2.00 3.06
N VAL A 49 -2.34 -2.83 3.52
CA VAL A 49 -2.08 -3.76 4.61
C VAL A 49 -1.74 -5.10 4.00
N VAL A 50 -0.53 -5.58 4.26
CA VAL A 50 -0.05 -6.84 3.73
C VAL A 50 -0.23 -7.91 4.80
N PRO A 51 -1.02 -8.96 4.53
CA PRO A 51 -1.24 -10.02 5.51
C PRO A 51 0.05 -10.71 5.89
N ALA A 52 0.06 -11.24 7.11
CA ALA A 52 1.19 -12.01 7.60
C ALA A 52 1.49 -13.15 6.62
N GLY A 53 2.78 -13.34 6.35
CA GLY A 53 3.22 -14.38 5.42
C GLY A 53 3.23 -13.98 3.97
N GLN A 54 2.82 -12.75 3.66
CA GLN A 54 2.85 -12.24 2.29
C GLN A 54 3.78 -11.04 2.20
N THR A 55 4.03 -10.58 0.98
CA THR A 55 4.91 -9.44 0.74
C THR A 55 4.15 -8.35 0.04
N LEU A 56 4.64 -7.11 0.16
CA LEU A 56 4.06 -6.00 -0.59
C LEU A 56 4.12 -6.28 -2.09
N ALA A 57 5.24 -6.82 -2.56
CA ALA A 57 5.38 -7.13 -3.99
C ALA A 57 4.29 -8.06 -4.47
N SER A 58 3.88 -9.03 -3.66
CA SER A 58 2.83 -9.96 -4.07
C SER A 58 1.47 -9.28 -4.22
N GLN A 59 1.30 -8.12 -3.57
CA GLN A 59 0.04 -7.39 -3.65
C GLN A 59 -0.03 -6.47 -4.85
N ILE A 60 1.09 -5.94 -5.30
CA ILE A 60 1.09 -4.88 -6.30
C ILE A 60 1.90 -5.21 -7.55
N ALA A 61 2.62 -6.32 -7.59
CA ALA A 61 3.45 -6.67 -8.75
C ALA A 61 2.58 -6.81 -10.00
N GLY A 62 3.02 -6.17 -11.09
CA GLY A 62 2.32 -6.26 -12.36
C GLY A 62 1.08 -5.40 -12.47
N LEU A 63 0.73 -4.64 -11.44
CA LEU A 63 -0.42 -3.76 -11.51
C LEU A 63 -0.04 -2.41 -12.10
N ASN A 64 -0.99 -1.79 -12.78
CA ASN A 64 -0.81 -0.40 -13.18
C ASN A 64 -1.30 0.53 -12.05
N ASN A 65 -1.09 1.83 -12.22
CA ASN A 65 -1.45 2.79 -11.18
C ASN A 65 -2.93 2.72 -10.81
N SER A 66 -3.80 2.62 -11.79
CA SER A 66 -5.24 2.53 -11.53
C SER A 66 -5.60 1.30 -10.71
N GLN A 67 -4.94 0.19 -10.98
CA GLN A 67 -5.19 -1.05 -10.25
C GLN A 67 -4.71 -0.96 -8.81
N VAL A 68 -3.56 -0.33 -8.58
CA VAL A 68 -3.07 -0.12 -7.22
C VAL A 68 -4.01 0.78 -6.44
N LEU A 69 -4.48 1.86 -7.04
CA LEU A 69 -5.44 2.75 -6.39
C LEU A 69 -6.75 2.03 -6.07
N ALA A 70 -7.16 1.09 -6.90
CA ALA A 70 -8.40 0.36 -6.70
C ALA A 70 -8.39 -0.60 -5.53
N ILE A 71 -7.22 -0.90 -4.97
CA ILE A 71 -7.13 -1.75 -3.77
C ILE A 71 -7.84 -1.06 -2.61
N HIS A 72 -7.62 0.24 -2.44
CA HIS A 72 -8.31 1.04 -1.43
C HIS A 72 -8.75 2.35 -2.08
N PRO A 73 -9.86 2.31 -2.84
CA PRO A 73 -10.22 3.45 -3.68
C PRO A 73 -10.58 4.72 -2.91
N THR A 74 -10.93 4.61 -1.64
CA THR A 74 -11.29 5.77 -0.83
C THR A 74 -10.20 6.15 0.16
N GLU A 75 -9.01 5.56 0.05
CA GLU A 75 -7.88 5.86 0.94
C GLU A 75 -6.71 6.33 0.08
N ARG A 76 -6.61 7.64 -0.07
CA ARG A 76 -5.65 8.23 -0.99
C ARG A 76 -4.89 9.37 -0.34
N LYS A 77 -3.77 9.71 -0.97
CA LYS A 77 -2.98 10.90 -0.65
C LYS A 77 -3.16 11.94 -1.75
N PRO A 78 -3.15 13.21 -1.40
CA PRO A 78 -3.27 14.28 -2.40
C PRO A 78 -2.08 14.30 -3.36
#